data_4dcf1b3b698ef02c1c7311bff0fbf2a5
#
_entry.id   4dcf1b3b698ef02c1c7311bff0fbf2a5
#
_cell.length_a   1.000
_cell.length_b   1.000
_cell.length_c   1.000
_cell.angle_alpha   90.00
_cell.angle_beta   90.00
_cell.angle_gamma   90.00
#
_symmetry.space_group_name_H-M   'P 1'
#
loop_
_entity.id
_entity.type
_entity.pdbx_description
1 polymer ?
#
loop_
_entity_poly.entity_id
_entity_poly.type
_entity_poly.pdbx_seq_one_letter_code
_entity_poly.pdbx_strand_id
1 'polypeptide(L)'
;MQKALRACCIFTLAFSAAAAVDNKLAIVKPTLHETEDGQPIAVDFRYHPGDVVFFSFQISGFKKSGEEPDTKIDVAYEMNVRDSKGVLLDPPDVASVGTRVSQEDKDWLPKVRYQFVIPPLAGSGDYKISIKIWDRFGKTETSGEMPFRVEGHNVEPSDVLVIRNFRFLRSEEDKNPLAIAAYRPGDTVWARFDMTGYKLGPNNEVDLEYGIAVAASDGSINYSVNKAAEEKIQSFYPQRYTPGIVSLNVPPDLKKGAYTMIVTAKDNLGKQNIETKQKFTVE
;
A
#
# COMPACT_ATOMS: atom_id res chain seq x y z
N MET A 1 -16.97 -36.27 86.82
CA MET A 1 -15.92 -35.33 86.38
C MET A 1 -16.13 -35.06 84.89
N GLN A 2 -16.84 -33.95 84.56
CA GLN A 2 -17.13 -33.53 83.20
C GLN A 2 -16.14 -32.43 82.81
N LYS A 3 -15.37 -32.63 81.72
CA LYS A 3 -14.51 -31.62 81.16
C LYS A 3 -15.28 -30.96 79.97
N ALA A 4 -15.59 -29.68 80.10
CA ALA A 4 -16.19 -28.85 79.06
C ALA A 4 -15.11 -28.44 78.08
N LEU A 5 -15.31 -28.76 76.79
CA LEU A 5 -14.49 -28.32 75.67
C LEU A 5 -15.04 -26.98 75.13
N ARG A 6 -14.24 -25.91 75.27
CA ARG A 6 -14.60 -24.57 74.66
C ARG A 6 -14.07 -24.59 73.22
N ALA A 7 -14.99 -24.50 72.29
CA ALA A 7 -14.69 -24.25 70.88
C ALA A 7 -14.40 -22.76 70.67
N CYS A 8 -13.20 -22.44 70.18
CA CYS A 8 -12.80 -21.09 69.80
C CYS A 8 -13.08 -20.92 68.30
N CYS A 9 -14.14 -20.14 67.96
CA CYS A 9 -14.40 -19.76 66.56
C CYS A 9 -13.44 -18.64 66.15
N ILE A 10 -12.46 -18.97 65.30
CA ILE A 10 -11.61 -17.99 64.64
C ILE A 10 -12.38 -17.50 63.40
N PHE A 11 -12.85 -16.26 63.45
CA PHE A 11 -13.41 -15.55 62.30
C PHE A 11 -12.25 -15.06 61.44
N THR A 12 -11.94 -15.73 60.30
CA THR A 12 -11.02 -15.24 59.29
C THR A 12 -11.76 -14.21 58.39
N LEU A 13 -11.46 -12.93 58.59
CA LEU A 13 -11.84 -11.89 57.63
C LEU A 13 -11.05 -12.11 56.32
N ALA A 14 -11.73 -12.57 55.29
CA ALA A 14 -11.20 -12.56 53.93
C ALA A 14 -11.20 -11.13 53.42
N PHE A 15 -10.05 -10.48 53.38
CA PHE A 15 -9.85 -9.25 52.65
C PHE A 15 -9.88 -9.60 51.14
N SER A 16 -11.00 -9.31 50.50
CA SER A 16 -11.05 -9.27 49.03
C SER A 16 -10.22 -8.06 48.58
N ALA A 17 -9.00 -8.31 48.15
CA ALA A 17 -8.23 -7.32 47.40
C ALA A 17 -8.97 -7.10 46.08
N ALA A 18 -9.69 -5.98 45.95
CA ALA A 18 -10.14 -5.47 44.67
C ALA A 18 -8.87 -5.24 43.85
N ALA A 19 -8.66 -6.04 42.82
CA ALA A 19 -7.63 -5.78 41.81
C ALA A 19 -7.91 -4.39 41.24
N ALA A 20 -7.04 -3.42 41.50
CA ALA A 20 -7.05 -2.14 40.82
C ALA A 20 -6.94 -2.45 39.34
N VAL A 21 -7.95 -2.10 38.57
CA VAL A 21 -7.89 -2.11 37.10
C VAL A 21 -6.79 -1.11 36.74
N ASP A 22 -5.66 -1.64 36.25
CA ASP A 22 -4.52 -0.83 35.84
C ASP A 22 -4.98 -0.01 34.61
N ASN A 23 -5.37 1.22 34.86
CA ASN A 23 -5.88 2.17 33.82
C ASN A 23 -4.69 2.70 32.98
N LYS A 24 -3.92 1.76 32.41
CA LYS A 24 -2.81 2.10 31.54
C LYS A 24 -3.32 2.55 30.18
N LEU A 25 -2.73 3.66 29.64
CA LEU A 25 -3.01 4.13 28.30
C LEU A 25 -2.89 2.99 27.27
N ALA A 26 -3.93 2.78 26.49
CA ALA A 26 -3.99 1.65 25.55
C ALA A 26 -4.75 1.98 24.26
N ILE A 27 -4.31 1.34 23.17
CA ILE A 27 -5.03 1.25 21.90
C ILE A 27 -5.97 0.05 22.01
N VAL A 28 -7.26 0.29 21.85
CA VAL A 28 -8.28 -0.77 21.94
C VAL A 28 -9.11 -0.84 20.67
N LYS A 29 -9.54 -2.05 20.31
CA LYS A 29 -10.35 -2.35 19.12
C LYS A 29 -9.77 -1.79 17.81
N PRO A 30 -8.47 -1.98 17.51
CA PRO A 30 -7.96 -1.64 16.20
C PRO A 30 -8.64 -2.52 15.15
N THR A 31 -9.27 -1.91 14.13
CA THR A 31 -10.12 -2.64 13.18
C THR A 31 -10.00 -2.04 11.78
N LEU A 32 -9.84 -2.89 10.77
CA LEU A 32 -9.99 -2.55 9.37
C LEU A 32 -11.44 -2.80 8.95
N HIS A 33 -12.00 -1.91 8.12
CA HIS A 33 -13.41 -1.92 7.74
C HIS A 33 -13.58 -1.95 6.22
N GLU A 34 -14.73 -2.42 5.75
CA GLU A 34 -15.11 -2.40 4.32
C GLU A 34 -15.39 -0.97 3.83
N THR A 35 -15.95 -0.14 4.69
CA THR A 35 -16.23 1.28 4.46
C THR A 35 -15.96 2.05 5.75
N GLU A 36 -16.06 3.39 5.77
CA GLU A 36 -15.72 4.25 6.92
C GLU A 36 -16.31 3.80 8.26
N ASP A 37 -17.59 3.41 8.30
CA ASP A 37 -18.26 2.87 9.49
C ASP A 37 -18.85 1.46 9.20
N GLY A 38 -18.30 0.76 8.24
CA GLY A 38 -18.75 -0.56 7.79
C GLY A 38 -18.37 -1.70 8.73
N GLN A 39 -18.70 -2.90 8.28
CA GLN A 39 -18.33 -4.12 8.99
C GLN A 39 -16.81 -4.32 9.00
N PRO A 40 -16.26 -4.99 10.02
CA PRO A 40 -14.88 -5.44 9.99
C PRO A 40 -14.62 -6.36 8.80
N ILE A 41 -13.49 -6.16 8.12
CA ILE A 41 -13.06 -7.07 7.05
C ILE A 41 -12.52 -8.38 7.62
N ALA A 42 -12.53 -9.44 6.79
CA ALA A 42 -11.95 -10.73 7.16
C ALA A 42 -10.42 -10.63 7.36
N VAL A 43 -9.88 -11.44 8.26
CA VAL A 43 -8.44 -11.43 8.60
C VAL A 43 -7.54 -11.79 7.43
N ASP A 44 -8.04 -12.57 6.48
CA ASP A 44 -7.34 -13.02 5.28
C ASP A 44 -7.61 -12.13 4.06
N PHE A 45 -8.32 -11.03 4.23
CA PHE A 45 -8.60 -10.07 3.16
C PHE A 45 -7.29 -9.53 2.57
N ARG A 46 -7.29 -9.35 1.25
CA ARG A 46 -6.16 -8.82 0.49
C ARG A 46 -6.61 -7.57 -0.24
N TYR A 47 -5.97 -6.47 0.08
CA TYR A 47 -6.14 -5.23 -0.64
C TYR A 47 -5.36 -5.24 -1.95
N HIS A 48 -5.79 -4.40 -2.89
CA HIS A 48 -5.10 -4.18 -4.16
C HIS A 48 -4.60 -2.73 -4.25
N PRO A 49 -3.57 -2.47 -5.08
CA PRO A 49 -3.17 -1.11 -5.41
C PRO A 49 -4.35 -0.29 -5.91
N GLY A 50 -4.54 0.91 -5.36
CA GLY A 50 -5.68 1.78 -5.63
C GLY A 50 -6.86 1.63 -4.67
N ASP A 51 -6.90 0.57 -3.85
CA ASP A 51 -7.95 0.41 -2.85
C ASP A 51 -7.85 1.47 -1.75
N VAL A 52 -9.01 1.87 -1.23
CA VAL A 52 -9.12 2.70 -0.02
C VAL A 52 -9.16 1.79 1.20
N VAL A 53 -8.28 2.03 2.14
CA VAL A 53 -8.24 1.32 3.43
C VAL A 53 -8.93 2.18 4.48
N PHE A 54 -9.95 1.63 5.15
CA PHE A 54 -10.63 2.26 6.28
C PHE A 54 -10.19 1.59 7.58
N PHE A 55 -9.68 2.37 8.49
CA PHE A 55 -9.15 1.91 9.76
C PHE A 55 -9.73 2.71 10.92
N SER A 56 -10.01 2.07 12.04
CA SER A 56 -10.37 2.76 13.27
C SER A 56 -9.81 2.07 14.50
N PHE A 57 -9.67 2.84 15.57
CA PHE A 57 -9.34 2.33 16.89
C PHE A 57 -9.96 3.24 17.96
N GLN A 58 -9.95 2.78 19.20
CA GLN A 58 -10.36 3.57 20.37
C GLN A 58 -9.15 3.73 21.31
N ILE A 59 -9.20 4.79 22.11
CA ILE A 59 -8.16 5.09 23.11
C ILE A 59 -8.77 4.91 24.49
N SER A 60 -8.08 4.15 25.37
CA SER A 60 -8.50 3.93 26.75
C SER A 60 -7.37 4.23 27.73
N GLY A 61 -7.67 4.36 29.02
CA GLY A 61 -6.70 4.53 30.10
C GLY A 61 -5.99 5.89 30.12
N PHE A 62 -6.52 6.88 29.39
CA PHE A 62 -6.03 8.27 29.45
C PHE A 62 -6.43 8.94 30.75
N LYS A 63 -5.62 9.92 31.18
CA LYS A 63 -5.90 10.71 32.39
C LYS A 63 -6.90 11.82 32.08
N LYS A 64 -7.91 11.92 32.92
CA LYS A 64 -8.82 13.07 32.97
C LYS A 64 -8.25 14.16 33.88
N SER A 65 -8.40 15.44 33.52
CA SER A 65 -7.96 16.60 34.29
C SER A 65 -9.09 17.58 34.50
N GLY A 66 -9.13 18.27 35.64
CA GLY A 66 -10.20 19.16 36.07
C GLY A 66 -11.13 18.49 37.08
N GLU A 67 -12.06 19.28 37.63
CA GLU A 67 -13.13 18.82 38.54
C GLU A 67 -14.45 18.78 37.80
N GLU A 68 -15.31 17.85 38.15
CA GLU A 68 -16.66 17.78 37.57
C GLU A 68 -17.44 19.09 37.82
N PRO A 69 -18.22 19.61 36.82
CA PRO A 69 -18.49 19.01 35.50
C PRO A 69 -17.48 19.33 34.40
N ASP A 70 -16.35 19.96 34.68
CA ASP A 70 -15.36 20.47 33.71
C ASP A 70 -14.18 19.51 33.44
N THR A 71 -14.39 18.23 33.59
CA THR A 71 -13.35 17.21 33.28
C THR A 71 -12.96 17.24 31.79
N LYS A 72 -11.65 17.21 31.51
CA LYS A 72 -11.09 17.28 30.14
C LYS A 72 -10.11 16.14 29.90
N ILE A 73 -9.94 15.80 28.63
CA ILE A 73 -8.88 14.96 28.13
C ILE A 73 -8.04 15.72 27.11
N ASP A 74 -6.79 15.33 26.93
CA ASP A 74 -5.88 15.83 25.88
C ASP A 74 -4.93 14.69 25.46
N VAL A 75 -5.27 14.04 24.36
CA VAL A 75 -4.57 12.89 23.82
C VAL A 75 -4.14 13.20 22.39
N ALA A 76 -2.86 13.12 22.10
CA ALA A 76 -2.33 13.23 20.75
C ALA A 76 -2.01 11.84 20.17
N TYR A 77 -2.06 11.73 18.85
CA TYR A 77 -1.67 10.51 18.16
C TYR A 77 -0.94 10.80 16.85
N GLU A 78 -0.15 9.82 16.43
CA GLU A 78 0.50 9.76 15.13
C GLU A 78 0.25 8.39 14.51
N MET A 79 -0.11 8.38 13.23
CA MET A 79 -0.26 7.17 12.43
C MET A 79 0.65 7.21 11.21
N ASN A 80 1.26 6.06 10.93
CA ASN A 80 2.15 5.84 9.80
C ASN A 80 1.75 4.55 9.09
N VAL A 81 1.65 4.58 7.78
CA VAL A 81 1.44 3.37 6.98
C VAL A 81 2.71 3.06 6.20
N ARG A 82 3.17 1.81 6.30
CA ARG A 82 4.41 1.37 5.65
C ARG A 82 4.20 0.09 4.84
N ASP A 83 4.91 0.03 3.71
CA ASP A 83 4.99 -1.18 2.90
C ASP A 83 5.87 -2.26 3.55
N SER A 84 5.95 -3.43 2.90
CA SER A 84 6.79 -4.57 3.34
C SER A 84 8.30 -4.28 3.40
N LYS A 85 8.75 -3.18 2.80
CA LYS A 85 10.15 -2.71 2.83
C LYS A 85 10.36 -1.54 3.80
N GLY A 86 9.31 -1.16 4.54
CA GLY A 86 9.34 -0.08 5.53
C GLY A 86 9.18 1.33 4.95
N VAL A 87 8.84 1.49 3.67
CA VAL A 87 8.62 2.78 3.03
C VAL A 87 7.22 3.30 3.38
N LEU A 88 7.12 4.58 3.73
CA LEU A 88 5.85 5.26 4.00
C LEU A 88 5.00 5.33 2.72
N LEU A 89 3.70 5.04 2.85
CA LEU A 89 2.74 5.17 1.75
C LEU A 89 2.28 6.62 1.57
N ASP A 90 2.06 7.30 2.70
CA ASP A 90 1.63 8.69 2.80
C ASP A 90 2.40 9.43 3.90
N PRO A 91 2.36 10.77 3.94
CA PRO A 91 2.86 11.51 5.10
C PRO A 91 2.21 11.04 6.41
N PRO A 92 2.93 11.10 7.55
CA PRO A 92 2.35 10.77 8.85
C PRO A 92 1.09 11.59 9.15
N ASP A 93 0.03 10.92 9.62
CA ASP A 93 -1.16 11.60 10.14
C ASP A 93 -0.96 11.91 11.63
N VAL A 94 -0.90 13.20 11.98
CA VAL A 94 -0.68 13.67 13.35
C VAL A 94 -1.87 14.53 13.78
N ALA A 95 -2.57 14.11 14.83
CA ALA A 95 -3.70 14.87 15.34
C ALA A 95 -3.86 14.72 16.87
N SER A 96 -4.86 15.35 17.43
CA SER A 96 -5.19 15.26 18.86
C SER A 96 -6.68 15.30 19.11
N VAL A 97 -7.08 14.65 20.21
CA VAL A 97 -8.44 14.69 20.77
C VAL A 97 -8.37 15.43 22.09
N GLY A 98 -8.80 16.70 22.05
CA GLY A 98 -8.95 17.54 23.24
C GLY A 98 -10.44 17.89 23.43
N THR A 99 -11.08 17.35 24.47
CA THR A 99 -12.52 17.60 24.71
C THR A 99 -12.88 17.53 26.18
N ARG A 100 -14.04 18.11 26.51
CA ARG A 100 -14.67 17.91 27.82
C ARG A 100 -15.39 16.57 27.83
N VAL A 101 -15.37 15.91 28.98
CA VAL A 101 -16.03 14.61 29.20
C VAL A 101 -17.01 14.81 30.38
N SER A 102 -18.30 14.68 30.12
CA SER A 102 -19.30 14.75 31.16
C SER A 102 -19.33 13.51 32.04
N GLN A 103 -20.00 13.58 33.19
CA GLN A 103 -20.18 12.43 34.07
C GLN A 103 -21.03 11.34 33.41
N GLU A 104 -21.93 11.71 32.50
CA GLU A 104 -22.78 10.77 31.75
C GLU A 104 -21.93 9.98 30.74
N ASP A 105 -20.82 10.57 30.24
CA ASP A 105 -19.90 9.99 29.28
C ASP A 105 -18.67 9.31 29.93
N LYS A 106 -18.75 8.94 31.20
CA LYS A 106 -17.61 8.39 31.97
C LYS A 106 -16.94 7.18 31.30
N ASP A 107 -17.72 6.38 30.56
CA ASP A 107 -17.26 5.17 29.87
C ASP A 107 -16.98 5.42 28.38
N TRP A 108 -17.13 6.68 27.90
CA TRP A 108 -16.84 7.04 26.54
C TRP A 108 -15.34 6.93 26.24
N LEU A 109 -15.02 6.33 25.08
CA LEU A 109 -13.66 6.20 24.57
C LEU A 109 -13.55 6.96 23.24
N PRO A 110 -12.56 7.86 23.08
CA PRO A 110 -12.29 8.49 21.80
C PRO A 110 -12.11 7.45 20.70
N LYS A 111 -12.92 7.53 19.63
CA LYS A 111 -12.76 6.73 18.42
C LYS A 111 -12.04 7.56 17.36
N VAL A 112 -10.88 7.10 16.93
CA VAL A 112 -10.13 7.67 15.82
C VAL A 112 -10.50 6.88 14.56
N ARG A 113 -10.76 7.61 13.46
CA ARG A 113 -10.95 7.05 12.12
C ARG A 113 -9.85 7.55 11.23
N TYR A 114 -9.37 6.69 10.36
CA TYR A 114 -8.33 6.99 9.41
C TYR A 114 -8.60 6.27 8.09
N GLN A 115 -8.33 6.96 6.99
CA GLN A 115 -8.40 6.36 5.67
C GLN A 115 -7.22 6.78 4.84
N PHE A 116 -6.76 5.89 3.98
CA PHE A 116 -5.69 6.16 3.02
C PHE A 116 -5.88 5.29 1.76
N VAL A 117 -5.23 5.69 0.67
CA VAL A 117 -5.26 4.94 -0.59
C VAL A 117 -3.94 4.17 -0.72
N ILE A 118 -4.01 2.89 -1.06
CA ILE A 118 -2.82 2.13 -1.42
C ILE A 118 -2.29 2.66 -2.76
N PRO A 119 -1.01 3.06 -2.86
CA PRO A 119 -0.46 3.59 -4.09
C PRO A 119 -0.70 2.66 -5.30
N PRO A 120 -1.04 3.21 -6.48
CA PRO A 120 -1.43 2.39 -7.65
C PRO A 120 -0.39 1.38 -8.11
N LEU A 121 0.90 1.63 -7.86
CA LEU A 121 2.01 0.73 -8.22
C LEU A 121 2.67 0.09 -6.99
N ALA A 122 1.94 -0.01 -5.87
CA ALA A 122 2.38 -0.73 -4.69
C ALA A 122 2.54 -2.22 -5.00
N GLY A 123 3.63 -2.82 -4.53
CA GLY A 123 3.89 -4.25 -4.71
C GLY A 123 3.12 -5.13 -3.72
N SER A 124 3.10 -6.44 -3.96
CA SER A 124 2.58 -7.40 -2.98
C SER A 124 3.45 -7.44 -1.73
N GLY A 125 2.81 -7.69 -0.58
CA GLY A 125 3.51 -7.90 0.67
C GLY A 125 2.67 -7.68 1.92
N ASP A 126 3.31 -7.83 3.07
CA ASP A 126 2.74 -7.52 4.38
C ASP A 126 3.03 -6.05 4.70
N TYR A 127 1.98 -5.30 4.87
CA TYR A 127 1.98 -3.86 5.17
C TYR A 127 1.55 -3.66 6.62
N LYS A 128 1.78 -2.46 7.16
CA LYS A 128 1.36 -2.18 8.53
C LYS A 128 0.98 -0.72 8.75
N ILE A 129 -0.02 -0.51 9.58
CA ILE A 129 -0.36 0.77 10.20
C ILE A 129 0.31 0.78 11.57
N SER A 130 1.19 1.73 11.84
CA SER A 130 1.79 1.95 13.16
C SER A 130 1.08 3.13 13.81
N ILE A 131 0.73 2.99 15.08
CA ILE A 131 0.01 3.98 15.88
C ILE A 131 0.87 4.32 17.08
N LYS A 132 1.04 5.61 17.37
CA LYS A 132 1.64 6.09 18.60
C LYS A 132 0.70 7.10 19.25
N ILE A 133 0.48 6.98 20.57
CA ILE A 133 -0.45 7.83 21.33
C ILE A 133 0.30 8.42 22.52
N TRP A 134 0.03 9.70 22.79
CA TRP A 134 0.53 10.45 23.94
C TRP A 134 -0.62 11.04 24.74
N ASP A 135 -0.73 10.67 26.01
CA ASP A 135 -1.61 11.34 26.96
C ASP A 135 -0.85 12.52 27.60
N ARG A 136 -1.24 13.75 27.25
CA ARG A 136 -0.57 14.97 27.73
C ARG A 136 -0.82 15.23 29.20
N PHE A 137 -1.97 14.84 29.76
CA PHE A 137 -2.25 14.98 31.18
C PHE A 137 -1.63 13.85 32.02
N GLY A 138 -1.66 12.62 31.51
CA GLY A 138 -1.04 11.47 32.18
C GLY A 138 0.49 11.43 32.01
N LYS A 139 1.04 12.15 31.02
CA LYS A 139 2.47 12.09 30.64
C LYS A 139 2.91 10.66 30.32
N THR A 140 2.02 9.90 29.70
CA THR A 140 2.25 8.50 29.30
C THR A 140 2.14 8.37 27.79
N GLU A 141 2.79 7.35 27.24
CA GLU A 141 2.68 7.00 25.82
C GLU A 141 2.44 5.51 25.64
N THR A 142 1.85 5.16 24.50
CA THR A 142 1.68 3.78 24.05
C THR A 142 1.80 3.69 22.54
N SER A 143 2.11 2.50 22.02
CA SER A 143 2.16 2.25 20.60
C SER A 143 1.58 0.89 20.26
N GLY A 144 1.14 0.73 19.01
CA GLY A 144 0.63 -0.52 18.49
C GLY A 144 0.77 -0.57 16.96
N GLU A 145 0.56 -1.75 16.40
CA GLU A 145 0.61 -1.97 14.95
C GLU A 145 -0.61 -2.79 14.51
N MET A 146 -1.12 -2.47 13.33
CA MET A 146 -2.17 -3.23 12.64
C MET A 146 -1.62 -3.72 11.31
N PRO A 147 -1.34 -5.02 11.15
CA PRO A 147 -0.88 -5.58 9.89
C PRO A 147 -2.04 -5.75 8.91
N PHE A 148 -1.74 -5.65 7.61
CA PHE A 148 -2.66 -5.98 6.52
C PHE A 148 -1.87 -6.43 5.29
N ARG A 149 -2.55 -7.06 4.33
CA ARG A 149 -1.90 -7.60 3.13
C ARG A 149 -2.32 -6.87 1.88
N VAL A 150 -1.35 -6.66 1.00
CA VAL A 150 -1.56 -6.11 -0.34
C VAL A 150 -1.15 -7.15 -1.37
N GLU A 151 -1.99 -7.35 -2.38
CA GLU A 151 -1.72 -8.16 -3.56
C GLU A 151 -1.60 -7.24 -4.78
N GLY A 152 -0.37 -6.86 -5.10
CA GLY A 152 -0.04 -5.97 -6.20
C GLY A 152 0.81 -6.67 -7.25
N HIS A 153 1.14 -5.94 -8.32
CA HIS A 153 2.06 -6.42 -9.31
C HIS A 153 3.51 -6.31 -8.81
N ASN A 154 4.25 -7.42 -8.88
CA ASN A 154 5.66 -7.44 -8.51
C ASN A 154 6.54 -7.48 -9.75
N VAL A 155 7.46 -6.54 -9.82
CA VAL A 155 8.52 -6.51 -10.82
C VAL A 155 9.86 -6.78 -10.13
N GLU A 156 10.63 -7.72 -10.67
CA GLU A 156 11.96 -8.01 -10.16
C GLU A 156 12.83 -6.75 -10.24
N PRO A 157 13.35 -6.25 -9.11
CA PRO A 157 14.14 -5.03 -9.08
C PRO A 157 15.46 -5.17 -9.85
N SER A 158 16.01 -4.03 -10.27
CA SER A 158 17.31 -3.94 -10.94
C SER A 158 18.01 -2.66 -10.49
N ASP A 159 19.34 -2.68 -10.48
CA ASP A 159 20.17 -1.49 -10.21
C ASP A 159 20.39 -0.63 -11.46
N VAL A 160 20.02 -1.14 -12.62
CA VAL A 160 20.12 -0.45 -13.91
C VAL A 160 18.80 -0.55 -14.65
N LEU A 161 18.52 0.41 -15.54
CA LEU A 161 17.30 0.39 -16.35
C LEU A 161 17.19 -0.90 -17.15
N VAL A 162 16.10 -1.62 -16.97
CA VAL A 162 15.75 -2.84 -17.70
C VAL A 162 14.27 -2.87 -18.05
N ILE A 163 13.93 -3.58 -19.12
CA ILE A 163 12.57 -3.93 -19.50
C ILE A 163 12.30 -5.35 -19.04
N ARG A 164 11.23 -5.54 -18.28
CA ARG A 164 10.77 -6.81 -17.72
C ARG A 164 9.37 -7.16 -18.21
N ASN A 165 8.94 -8.40 -18.02
CA ASN A 165 7.56 -8.87 -18.21
C ASN A 165 6.97 -8.49 -19.57
N PHE A 166 7.81 -8.44 -20.62
CA PHE A 166 7.34 -8.16 -21.95
C PHE A 166 6.38 -9.25 -22.43
N ARG A 167 5.23 -8.83 -22.94
CA ARG A 167 4.19 -9.75 -23.44
C ARG A 167 3.40 -9.13 -24.57
N PHE A 168 3.06 -9.93 -25.57
CA PHE A 168 2.12 -9.57 -26.61
C PHE A 168 0.69 -9.91 -26.18
N LEU A 169 -0.26 -9.08 -26.59
CA LEU A 169 -1.68 -9.15 -26.23
C LEU A 169 -2.54 -9.05 -27.49
N ARG A 170 -3.82 -9.44 -27.41
CA ARG A 170 -4.80 -9.27 -28.48
C ARG A 170 -5.45 -7.89 -28.48
N SER A 171 -5.62 -7.29 -27.31
CA SER A 171 -6.18 -5.96 -27.11
C SER A 171 -5.51 -5.27 -25.91
N GLU A 172 -5.83 -4.00 -25.72
CA GLU A 172 -5.33 -3.23 -24.58
C GLU A 172 -5.80 -3.80 -23.24
N GLU A 173 -7.04 -4.26 -23.17
CA GLU A 173 -7.66 -4.76 -21.93
C GLU A 173 -7.34 -6.23 -21.66
N ASP A 174 -6.70 -6.94 -22.60
CA ASP A 174 -6.40 -8.36 -22.44
C ASP A 174 -5.40 -8.56 -21.31
N LYS A 175 -5.77 -9.41 -20.35
CA LYS A 175 -4.90 -9.77 -19.20
C LYS A 175 -4.01 -10.97 -19.51
N ASN A 176 -4.36 -11.77 -20.53
CA ASN A 176 -3.67 -13.00 -20.85
C ASN A 176 -2.68 -12.77 -21.99
N PRO A 177 -1.39 -13.07 -21.79
CA PRO A 177 -0.41 -12.97 -22.85
C PRO A 177 -0.69 -14.00 -23.96
N LEU A 178 -0.40 -13.61 -25.19
CA LEU A 178 -0.42 -14.55 -26.32
C LEU A 178 0.68 -15.60 -26.14
N ALA A 179 0.30 -16.88 -26.22
CA ALA A 179 1.27 -17.97 -26.21
C ALA A 179 2.16 -17.94 -27.49
N ILE A 180 1.56 -17.52 -28.60
CA ILE A 180 2.25 -17.30 -29.88
C ILE A 180 1.84 -15.92 -30.39
N ALA A 181 2.82 -15.05 -30.59
CA ALA A 181 2.62 -13.69 -31.12
C ALA A 181 2.44 -13.75 -32.65
N ALA A 182 1.26 -14.20 -33.09
CA ALA A 182 0.88 -14.29 -34.51
C ALA A 182 -0.31 -13.37 -34.79
N TYR A 183 -0.20 -12.56 -35.83
CA TYR A 183 -1.16 -11.54 -36.25
C TYR A 183 -1.46 -11.65 -37.73
N ARG A 184 -2.56 -11.09 -38.17
CA ARG A 184 -2.95 -10.99 -39.58
C ARG A 184 -2.78 -9.56 -40.09
N PRO A 185 -2.59 -9.37 -41.41
CA PRO A 185 -2.73 -8.05 -42.00
C PRO A 185 -4.07 -7.41 -41.60
N GLY A 186 -4.02 -6.19 -41.09
CA GLY A 186 -5.18 -5.48 -40.55
C GLY A 186 -5.38 -5.60 -39.04
N ASP A 187 -4.71 -6.54 -38.37
CA ASP A 187 -4.74 -6.63 -36.89
C ASP A 187 -3.94 -5.50 -36.24
N THR A 188 -4.16 -5.32 -34.92
CA THR A 188 -3.32 -4.46 -34.09
C THR A 188 -2.45 -5.33 -33.17
N VAL A 189 -1.14 -5.15 -33.25
CA VAL A 189 -0.18 -5.75 -32.31
C VAL A 189 -0.19 -4.91 -31.03
N TRP A 190 -0.55 -5.50 -29.92
CA TRP A 190 -0.45 -4.89 -28.60
C TRP A 190 0.70 -5.51 -27.84
N ALA A 191 1.49 -4.71 -27.14
CA ALA A 191 2.52 -5.21 -26.25
C ALA A 191 2.54 -4.39 -24.94
N ARG A 192 2.74 -5.11 -23.83
CA ARG A 192 2.96 -4.53 -22.50
C ARG A 192 4.30 -4.99 -21.95
N PHE A 193 4.89 -4.14 -21.15
CA PHE A 193 6.13 -4.41 -20.45
C PHE A 193 6.24 -3.54 -19.21
N ASP A 194 7.21 -3.83 -18.36
CA ASP A 194 7.53 -3.04 -17.17
C ASP A 194 8.94 -2.49 -17.28
N MET A 195 9.14 -1.22 -16.97
CA MET A 195 10.46 -0.59 -16.85
C MET A 195 10.82 -0.49 -15.38
N THR A 196 12.01 -0.93 -14.98
CA THR A 196 12.52 -0.85 -13.61
C THR A 196 14.00 -0.56 -13.59
N GLY A 197 14.58 -0.18 -12.43
CA GLY A 197 16.01 0.13 -12.29
C GLY A 197 16.39 1.51 -12.80
N TYR A 198 15.42 2.37 -13.07
CA TYR A 198 15.65 3.79 -13.37
C TYR A 198 15.93 4.58 -12.09
N LYS A 199 16.55 5.73 -12.24
CA LYS A 199 16.90 6.63 -11.14
C LYS A 199 15.67 7.46 -10.73
N LEU A 200 15.36 7.47 -9.43
CA LEU A 200 14.43 8.44 -8.87
C LEU A 200 15.13 9.78 -8.61
N GLY A 201 14.50 10.85 -9.04
CA GLY A 201 14.90 12.22 -8.73
C GLY A 201 14.43 12.70 -7.35
N PRO A 202 14.54 14.00 -7.05
CA PRO A 202 13.98 14.61 -5.87
C PRO A 202 12.46 14.37 -5.79
N ASN A 203 11.93 14.12 -4.57
CA ASN A 203 10.51 13.82 -4.35
C ASN A 203 10.01 12.62 -5.18
N ASN A 204 10.85 11.60 -5.35
CA ASN A 204 10.57 10.40 -6.13
C ASN A 204 10.15 10.69 -7.58
N GLU A 205 10.73 11.74 -8.17
CA GLU A 205 10.48 12.07 -9.58
C GLU A 205 10.93 10.92 -10.48
N VAL A 206 10.07 10.58 -11.44
CA VAL A 206 10.33 9.66 -12.56
C VAL A 206 10.34 10.50 -13.83
N ASP A 207 11.32 10.31 -14.71
CA ASP A 207 11.39 10.94 -16.04
C ASP A 207 11.91 9.90 -17.05
N LEU A 208 10.94 9.17 -17.62
CA LEU A 208 11.16 8.08 -18.57
C LEU A 208 10.53 8.41 -19.91
N GLU A 209 11.13 7.95 -20.98
CA GLU A 209 10.52 7.89 -22.30
C GLU A 209 10.81 6.56 -22.96
N TYR A 210 9.91 6.11 -23.82
CA TYR A 210 10.15 4.92 -24.63
C TYR A 210 9.67 5.10 -26.06
N GLY A 211 10.35 4.40 -26.95
CA GLY A 211 10.06 4.36 -28.38
C GLY A 211 9.91 2.94 -28.87
N ILE A 212 9.39 2.80 -30.08
CA ILE A 212 9.22 1.53 -30.77
C ILE A 212 9.78 1.57 -32.18
N ALA A 213 10.30 0.43 -32.62
CA ALA A 213 10.58 0.20 -34.04
C ALA A 213 10.19 -1.24 -34.42
N VAL A 214 9.97 -1.47 -35.68
CA VAL A 214 9.70 -2.80 -36.23
C VAL A 214 10.70 -3.08 -37.34
N ALA A 215 11.44 -4.16 -37.18
CA ALA A 215 12.37 -4.68 -38.16
C ALA A 215 11.79 -5.91 -38.89
N ALA A 216 12.01 -5.99 -40.19
CA ALA A 216 11.78 -7.20 -40.98
C ALA A 216 12.84 -8.27 -40.67
N SER A 217 12.69 -9.48 -41.24
CA SER A 217 13.60 -10.60 -41.02
C SER A 217 15.04 -10.36 -41.57
N ASP A 218 15.18 -9.45 -42.53
CA ASP A 218 16.46 -9.00 -43.08
C ASP A 218 17.15 -7.89 -42.25
N GLY A 219 16.48 -7.44 -41.18
CA GLY A 219 16.96 -6.36 -40.28
C GLY A 219 16.61 -4.96 -40.74
N SER A 220 15.92 -4.77 -41.88
CA SER A 220 15.46 -3.46 -42.32
C SER A 220 14.35 -2.92 -41.38
N ILE A 221 14.45 -1.64 -41.01
CA ILE A 221 13.48 -0.98 -40.15
C ILE A 221 12.33 -0.47 -41.02
N ASN A 222 11.14 -1.05 -40.84
CA ASN A 222 9.94 -0.71 -41.58
C ASN A 222 9.10 0.37 -40.92
N TYR A 223 9.24 0.51 -39.60
CA TYR A 223 8.51 1.48 -38.79
C TYR A 223 9.34 1.90 -37.59
N SER A 224 9.28 3.18 -37.21
CA SER A 224 9.98 3.69 -36.03
C SER A 224 9.32 4.93 -35.48
N VAL A 225 9.13 4.96 -34.16
CA VAL A 225 8.73 6.14 -33.37
C VAL A 225 9.68 6.24 -32.18
N ASN A 226 10.59 7.21 -32.21
CA ASN A 226 11.63 7.34 -31.20
C ASN A 226 11.09 7.68 -29.81
N LYS A 227 9.95 8.38 -29.73
CA LYS A 227 9.26 8.72 -28.49
C LYS A 227 7.77 8.42 -28.66
N ALA A 228 7.39 7.18 -28.37
CA ALA A 228 6.01 6.73 -28.43
C ALA A 228 5.22 7.18 -27.18
N ALA A 229 5.89 7.25 -26.03
CA ALA A 229 5.32 7.78 -24.80
C ALA A 229 6.41 8.33 -23.87
N GLU A 230 5.95 9.12 -22.91
CA GLU A 230 6.76 9.73 -21.84
C GLU A 230 6.01 9.62 -20.53
N GLU A 231 6.73 9.29 -19.47
CA GLU A 231 6.23 9.31 -18.10
C GLU A 231 7.07 10.30 -17.29
N LYS A 232 6.44 11.41 -16.90
CA LYS A 232 7.05 12.42 -16.04
C LYS A 232 6.14 12.70 -14.87
N ILE A 233 6.47 12.16 -13.71
CA ILE A 233 5.61 12.19 -12.52
C ILE A 233 6.44 12.38 -11.26
N GLN A 234 5.85 13.02 -10.25
CA GLN A 234 6.34 13.05 -8.88
C GLN A 234 5.32 12.44 -7.95
N SER A 235 5.74 11.64 -7.00
CA SER A 235 4.85 10.99 -6.04
C SER A 235 5.52 10.86 -4.66
N PHE A 236 4.72 10.91 -3.60
CA PHE A 236 5.24 10.67 -2.25
C PHE A 236 5.78 9.24 -2.12
N TYR A 237 5.00 8.25 -2.58
CA TYR A 237 5.44 6.85 -2.60
C TYR A 237 6.29 6.58 -3.84
N PRO A 238 7.50 6.01 -3.69
CA PRO A 238 8.41 5.79 -4.81
C PRO A 238 7.86 4.74 -5.78
N GLN A 239 7.69 5.11 -7.05
CA GLN A 239 7.42 4.15 -8.10
C GLN A 239 8.66 3.31 -8.39
N ARG A 240 8.60 2.02 -8.15
CA ARG A 240 9.73 1.09 -8.36
C ARG A 240 9.74 0.46 -9.75
N TYR A 241 8.65 0.57 -10.46
CA TYR A 241 8.49 0.22 -11.86
C TYR A 241 7.49 1.15 -12.52
N THR A 242 7.58 1.27 -13.84
CA THR A 242 6.63 2.00 -14.67
C THR A 242 6.13 1.06 -15.77
N PRO A 243 4.82 0.79 -15.88
CA PRO A 243 4.28 -0.01 -16.96
C PRO A 243 4.35 0.76 -18.28
N GLY A 244 4.73 0.06 -19.34
CA GLY A 244 4.68 0.55 -20.70
C GLY A 244 3.67 -0.24 -21.53
N ILE A 245 2.96 0.45 -22.43
CA ILE A 245 2.08 -0.16 -23.41
C ILE A 245 2.31 0.46 -24.76
N VAL A 246 2.34 -0.37 -25.79
CA VAL A 246 2.46 0.06 -27.18
C VAL A 246 1.45 -0.68 -28.04
N SER A 247 0.97 -0.01 -29.08
CA SER A 247 0.16 -0.62 -30.13
C SER A 247 0.69 -0.27 -31.49
N LEU A 248 0.54 -1.19 -32.44
CA LEU A 248 0.98 -1.04 -33.81
C LEU A 248 -0.04 -1.69 -34.74
N ASN A 249 -0.60 -0.94 -35.66
CA ASN A 249 -1.45 -1.48 -36.70
C ASN A 249 -0.62 -2.21 -37.76
N VAL A 250 -0.96 -3.44 -38.07
CA VAL A 250 -0.34 -4.23 -39.14
C VAL A 250 -0.96 -3.78 -40.47
N PRO A 251 -0.19 -3.18 -41.40
CA PRO A 251 -0.73 -2.76 -42.69
C PRO A 251 -1.37 -3.93 -43.45
N PRO A 252 -2.50 -3.69 -44.16
CA PRO A 252 -3.18 -4.77 -44.91
C PRO A 252 -2.31 -5.41 -46.01
N ASP A 253 -1.32 -4.69 -46.50
CA ASP A 253 -0.40 -5.11 -47.56
C ASP A 253 0.96 -5.58 -47.01
N LEU A 254 1.12 -5.65 -45.68
CA LEU A 254 2.35 -6.12 -45.04
C LEU A 254 2.61 -7.59 -45.43
N LYS A 255 3.83 -7.87 -45.90
CA LYS A 255 4.22 -9.24 -46.26
C LYS A 255 4.17 -10.16 -45.07
N LYS A 256 3.67 -11.36 -45.29
CA LYS A 256 3.72 -12.45 -44.30
C LYS A 256 5.16 -12.80 -43.96
N GLY A 257 5.42 -13.09 -42.70
CA GLY A 257 6.76 -13.45 -42.24
C GLY A 257 7.04 -13.09 -40.80
N ALA A 258 8.28 -13.26 -40.39
CA ALA A 258 8.76 -12.92 -39.05
C ALA A 258 9.20 -11.46 -38.99
N TYR A 259 8.78 -10.81 -37.92
CA TYR A 259 9.13 -9.42 -37.58
C TYR A 259 9.68 -9.34 -36.17
N THR A 260 10.40 -8.26 -35.89
CA THR A 260 10.93 -7.99 -34.55
C THR A 260 10.45 -6.63 -34.11
N MET A 261 9.69 -6.60 -33.01
CA MET A 261 9.40 -5.35 -32.29
C MET A 261 10.62 -5.02 -31.43
N ILE A 262 11.10 -3.80 -31.57
CA ILE A 262 12.20 -3.24 -30.81
C ILE A 262 11.60 -2.14 -29.94
N VAL A 263 11.75 -2.28 -28.63
CA VAL A 263 11.36 -1.26 -27.65
C VAL A 263 12.63 -0.66 -27.07
N THR A 264 12.76 0.66 -27.19
CA THR A 264 13.82 1.44 -26.55
C THR A 264 13.24 2.18 -25.37
N ALA A 265 13.88 2.12 -24.19
CA ALA A 265 13.50 2.93 -23.03
C ALA A 265 14.69 3.78 -22.61
N LYS A 266 14.40 5.01 -22.17
CA LYS A 266 15.40 5.98 -21.74
C LYS A 266 15.02 6.58 -20.40
N ASP A 267 15.94 6.55 -19.46
CA ASP A 267 15.89 7.22 -18.18
C ASP A 267 16.64 8.55 -18.27
N ASN A 268 15.89 9.66 -18.27
CA ASN A 268 16.46 10.99 -18.45
C ASN A 268 17.23 11.45 -17.19
N LEU A 269 16.85 10.98 -16.00
CA LEU A 269 17.48 11.32 -14.72
C LEU A 269 18.76 10.48 -14.48
N GLY A 270 18.72 9.19 -14.79
CA GLY A 270 19.86 8.29 -14.67
C GLY A 270 20.77 8.28 -15.89
N LYS A 271 20.37 8.93 -17.01
CA LYS A 271 21.08 8.94 -18.30
C LYS A 271 21.35 7.53 -18.82
N GLN A 272 20.35 6.66 -18.63
CA GLN A 272 20.43 5.26 -19.07
C GLN A 272 19.56 5.05 -20.32
N ASN A 273 19.99 4.14 -21.16
CA ASN A 273 19.31 3.73 -22.38
C ASN A 273 19.35 2.21 -22.48
N ILE A 274 18.22 1.58 -22.82
CA ILE A 274 18.14 0.14 -23.06
C ILE A 274 17.27 -0.16 -24.27
N GLU A 275 17.54 -1.26 -24.92
CA GLU A 275 16.77 -1.81 -26.03
C GLU A 275 16.40 -3.26 -25.72
N THR A 276 15.15 -3.64 -26.00
CA THR A 276 14.72 -5.04 -26.02
C THR A 276 14.10 -5.40 -27.37
N LYS A 277 14.29 -6.66 -27.79
CA LYS A 277 13.84 -7.20 -29.07
C LYS A 277 12.92 -8.38 -28.84
N GLN A 278 11.73 -8.33 -29.41
CA GLN A 278 10.72 -9.39 -29.29
C GLN A 278 10.15 -9.76 -30.65
N LYS A 279 10.16 -11.04 -30.95
CA LYS A 279 9.70 -11.56 -32.26
C LYS A 279 8.18 -11.74 -32.28
N PHE A 280 7.57 -11.42 -33.41
CA PHE A 280 6.19 -11.77 -33.73
C PHE A 280 6.10 -12.17 -35.20
N THR A 281 5.00 -12.79 -35.62
CA THR A 281 4.74 -13.21 -37.00
C THR A 281 3.52 -12.53 -37.56
N VAL A 282 3.55 -12.30 -38.87
CA VAL A 282 2.37 -11.90 -39.67
C VAL A 282 2.02 -13.08 -40.59
N GLU A 283 0.78 -13.60 -40.50
CA GLU A 283 0.28 -14.84 -41.19
C GLU A 283 -0.77 -14.55 -42.26
#